data_43a2b72db712f0ab1457d6320c5e4adb
#
_entry.id   43a2b72db712f0ab1457d6320c5e4adb
#
_cell.length_a   1.000
_cell.length_b   1.000
_cell.length_c   1.000
_cell.angle_alpha   90.00
_cell.angle_beta   90.00
_cell.angle_gamma   90.00
#
_symmetry.space_group_name_H-M   'P 1'
#
loop_
_entity.id
_entity.type
_entity.pdbx_description
1 polymer ?
#
loop_
_entity_poly.entity_id
_entity_poly.type
_entity_poly.pdbx_seq_one_letter_code
_entity_poly.pdbx_strand_id
1 'polypeptide(L)'
;MRYFLLFALLVFTLSCGFGTRVVEPLDDDDTTNDDDDTTTDDDDTSADDDDDTTDDDDTATDDDDSTDDDDTTDDDDTTADDDDSTPGPQPIRFVALGDTGEGNADQYAVASVVQTVCANQGCDFAIMLGDNFYDIGVDSVTDPQWQEKFEDPYASVPLTFYPALGNHDGGAEGTGLELWKGDIQVAYSAVSTKWEMPARWYKHSHGPVDLYALDTSSIFFDGGFLCSDCDDNTEDMAEWLTSEWQGGSTGSWRIAYGHHPYLSNGLHGDAGTYEGYPFIPYVSGEEIKDFMDSYVCGSVDLYICGHDHSRQWLMDQCGGTTSLMVSGAGAKTSELEGSNPAYFEDAETEGFVWFEIIGNSMTVQWWDKTGTMNHQGTITK
;
A
#
# COMPACT_ATOMS: atom_id res chain seq x y z
N MET A 1 9.67 13.80 22.83
CA MET A 1 10.22 12.99 23.93
C MET A 1 9.70 13.30 25.35
N ARG A 2 9.66 14.52 25.82
CA ARG A 2 9.10 14.84 27.16
C ARG A 2 7.56 14.87 27.23
N TYR A 3 6.88 14.94 26.12
CA TYR A 3 5.42 15.07 26.06
C TYR A 3 4.67 13.73 26.01
N PHE A 4 5.27 12.69 25.45
CA PHE A 4 4.65 11.35 25.34
C PHE A 4 4.54 10.67 26.71
N LEU A 5 5.57 10.77 27.56
CA LEU A 5 5.51 10.21 28.92
C LEU A 5 4.50 10.95 29.83
N LEU A 6 4.25 12.25 29.57
CA LEU A 6 3.25 13.00 30.35
C LEU A 6 1.83 12.61 29.97
N PHE A 7 1.58 12.21 28.74
CA PHE A 7 0.25 11.79 28.26
C PHE A 7 -0.12 10.40 28.81
N ALA A 8 0.79 9.43 28.78
CA ALA A 8 0.56 8.11 29.36
C ALA A 8 0.34 8.17 30.91
N LEU A 9 1.00 9.09 31.61
CA LEU A 9 0.75 9.29 33.04
C LEU A 9 -0.54 10.09 33.34
N LEU A 10 -0.98 10.98 32.43
CA LEU A 10 -2.21 11.76 32.63
C LEU A 10 -3.48 10.90 32.44
N VAL A 11 -3.46 9.90 31.54
CA VAL A 11 -4.57 8.97 31.36
C VAL A 11 -4.77 8.09 32.61
N PHE A 12 -3.70 7.75 33.34
CA PHE A 12 -3.80 7.01 34.60
C PHE A 12 -4.38 7.79 35.78
N THR A 13 -4.35 9.14 35.76
CA THR A 13 -4.86 9.95 36.86
C THR A 13 -6.29 10.46 36.66
N LEU A 14 -6.87 10.35 35.47
CA LEU A 14 -8.25 10.78 35.18
C LEU A 14 -9.33 9.68 35.32
N SER A 15 -8.94 8.43 35.52
CA SER A 15 -9.88 7.29 35.66
C SER A 15 -10.42 7.05 37.08
N CYS A 16 -10.09 7.87 38.06
CA CYS A 16 -10.60 7.74 39.45
C CYS A 16 -11.36 8.99 39.92
N GLY A 17 -12.42 9.37 39.19
CA GLY A 17 -13.33 10.42 39.61
C GLY A 17 -14.78 10.01 39.39
N PHE A 18 -15.40 9.31 40.37
CA PHE A 18 -16.83 9.11 40.42
C PHE A 18 -17.54 10.45 40.62
N GLY A 19 -18.17 10.96 39.58
CA GLY A 19 -19.09 12.08 39.63
C GLY A 19 -20.48 11.63 39.19
N THR A 20 -21.38 11.46 40.14
CA THR A 20 -22.82 11.24 39.91
C THR A 20 -23.41 12.48 39.21
N ARG A 21 -23.89 12.32 37.99
CA ARG A 21 -24.73 13.32 37.31
C ARG A 21 -26.19 13.00 37.52
N VAL A 22 -26.86 13.90 38.21
CA VAL A 22 -28.32 13.98 38.35
C VAL A 22 -28.88 14.39 36.97
N VAL A 23 -29.82 13.61 36.48
CA VAL A 23 -30.60 13.89 35.27
C VAL A 23 -31.85 14.64 35.73
N GLU A 24 -32.03 15.88 35.25
CA GLU A 24 -33.34 16.57 35.30
C GLU A 24 -34.08 16.34 33.98
N PRO A 25 -35.43 16.20 34.04
CA PRO A 25 -36.23 15.93 32.84
C PRO A 25 -36.50 17.19 32.04
N LEU A 26 -36.48 17.08 30.72
CA LEU A 26 -36.93 18.08 29.80
C LEU A 26 -38.43 17.97 29.57
N ASP A 27 -39.12 19.06 29.78
CA ASP A 27 -40.55 19.25 29.52
C ASP A 27 -40.83 19.28 28.01
N ASP A 28 -41.95 18.64 27.67
CA ASP A 28 -42.71 18.75 26.42
C ASP A 28 -43.38 20.12 26.31
N ASP A 29 -43.39 20.71 25.11
CA ASP A 29 -44.52 21.51 24.58
C ASP A 29 -44.28 21.79 23.08
N ASP A 30 -44.99 21.19 22.26
CA ASP A 30 -46.32 21.33 21.60
C ASP A 30 -46.40 22.47 20.57
N THR A 31 -47.14 22.09 19.54
CA THR A 31 -47.94 22.83 18.56
C THR A 31 -47.30 23.24 17.25
N THR A 32 -47.72 22.56 16.25
CA THR A 32 -48.88 22.68 15.33
C THR A 32 -48.63 23.41 14.03
N ASN A 33 -49.15 22.72 13.01
CA ASN A 33 -49.85 23.23 11.82
C ASN A 33 -48.98 23.82 10.71
N ASP A 34 -49.31 23.70 9.53
CA ASP A 34 -50.39 23.12 8.68
C ASP A 34 -49.99 23.31 7.22
N ASP A 35 -50.52 22.42 6.44
CA ASP A 35 -51.11 22.65 5.10
C ASP A 35 -50.23 23.26 4.02
N ASP A 36 -50.22 22.85 2.83
CA ASP A 36 -51.26 22.46 1.89
C ASP A 36 -50.61 22.22 0.53
N ASP A 37 -50.91 21.18 -0.10
CA ASP A 37 -51.74 20.97 -1.26
C ASP A 37 -51.11 21.20 -2.66
N THR A 38 -51.56 20.29 -3.44
CA THR A 38 -51.86 20.27 -4.89
C THR A 38 -50.73 19.91 -5.83
N THR A 39 -50.83 18.68 -6.34
CA THR A 39 -51.50 18.23 -7.59
C THR A 39 -50.99 19.01 -8.80
N THR A 40 -50.69 18.39 -9.84
CA THR A 40 -51.37 17.58 -10.84
C THR A 40 -50.33 17.18 -11.89
N ASP A 41 -50.33 15.95 -12.22
CA ASP A 41 -50.91 15.38 -13.43
C ASP A 41 -50.24 15.76 -14.75
N ASP A 42 -50.07 14.72 -15.40
CA ASP A 42 -50.45 14.32 -16.77
C ASP A 42 -49.27 14.27 -17.76
N ASP A 43 -49.07 13.09 -18.15
CA ASP A 43 -49.52 12.46 -19.41
C ASP A 43 -48.55 12.74 -20.57
N ASP A 44 -48.20 11.84 -21.28
CA ASP A 44 -48.76 10.79 -22.11
C ASP A 44 -47.86 10.56 -23.33
N THR A 45 -47.81 9.34 -23.65
CA THR A 45 -47.84 8.73 -24.98
C THR A 45 -46.64 8.83 -25.91
N SER A 46 -46.25 7.69 -26.16
CA SER A 46 -46.40 6.82 -27.37
C SER A 46 -45.37 7.10 -28.44
N ALA A 47 -44.68 6.05 -28.71
CA ALA A 47 -44.92 4.98 -29.65
C ALA A 47 -44.57 5.34 -31.09
N ASP A 48 -44.04 4.33 -31.63
CA ASP A 48 -44.12 3.79 -32.97
C ASP A 48 -42.99 4.20 -33.89
N ASP A 49 -42.37 3.35 -34.45
CA ASP A 49 -42.59 2.21 -35.31
C ASP A 49 -41.67 2.25 -36.54
N ASP A 50 -41.30 1.08 -36.88
CA ASP A 50 -41.17 0.55 -38.25
C ASP A 50 -39.89 0.93 -39.03
N ASP A 51 -39.16 -0.07 -39.26
CA ASP A 51 -39.31 -1.09 -40.36
C ASP A 51 -38.52 -0.72 -41.61
N ASP A 52 -37.87 -1.60 -42.09
CA ASP A 52 -37.96 -2.40 -43.28
C ASP A 52 -36.62 -2.60 -44.01
N THR A 53 -36.21 -3.84 -44.01
CA THR A 53 -35.90 -4.73 -45.14
C THR A 53 -35.35 -4.06 -46.40
N THR A 54 -34.43 -4.66 -47.01
CA THR A 54 -34.39 -5.76 -48.00
C THR A 54 -33.01 -5.77 -48.63
N ASP A 55 -32.41 -6.90 -48.64
CA ASP A 55 -32.34 -7.93 -49.72
C ASP A 55 -31.56 -7.55 -50.98
N ASP A 56 -30.86 -8.60 -51.34
CA ASP A 56 -30.52 -9.08 -52.69
C ASP A 56 -29.28 -8.50 -53.35
N ASP A 57 -28.49 -9.19 -53.99
CA ASP A 57 -28.42 -10.53 -54.58
C ASP A 57 -27.23 -10.57 -55.54
N ASP A 58 -26.63 -11.70 -55.65
CA ASP A 58 -26.01 -12.33 -56.80
C ASP A 58 -25.05 -11.56 -57.73
N THR A 59 -23.93 -12.08 -58.03
CA THR A 59 -23.75 -13.11 -59.07
C THR A 59 -22.27 -13.42 -59.29
N ALA A 60 -22.05 -14.68 -59.43
CA ALA A 60 -20.84 -15.30 -59.94
C ALA A 60 -20.66 -15.03 -61.45
N THR A 61 -19.41 -14.99 -61.87
CA THR A 61 -19.05 -15.60 -63.17
C THR A 61 -17.60 -16.05 -63.14
N ASP A 62 -17.45 -17.26 -63.51
CA ASP A 62 -16.27 -18.00 -63.95
C ASP A 62 -15.60 -17.32 -65.15
N ASP A 63 -14.31 -17.52 -65.30
CA ASP A 63 -13.69 -18.13 -66.51
C ASP A 63 -12.19 -18.26 -66.33
N ASP A 64 -11.74 -19.41 -66.24
CA ASP A 64 -10.80 -20.25 -67.01
C ASP A 64 -9.84 -19.48 -67.95
N ASP A 65 -8.54 -19.63 -67.74
CA ASP A 65 -7.65 -20.13 -68.82
C ASP A 65 -6.26 -20.51 -68.30
N SER A 66 -5.88 -21.68 -68.67
CA SER A 66 -4.60 -22.35 -68.50
C SER A 66 -3.54 -21.80 -69.41
N THR A 67 -2.29 -21.69 -68.94
CA THR A 67 -1.11 -22.13 -69.72
C THR A 67 0.05 -22.46 -68.81
N ASP A 68 0.52 -23.67 -68.97
CA ASP A 68 1.81 -24.19 -68.54
C ASP A 68 2.98 -23.32 -68.92
N ASP A 69 3.95 -23.16 -68.02
CA ASP A 69 5.34 -23.31 -68.44
C ASP A 69 6.21 -23.72 -67.23
N ASP A 70 6.84 -24.82 -67.44
CA ASP A 70 7.86 -25.56 -66.71
C ASP A 70 9.16 -24.71 -66.64
N ASP A 71 9.68 -24.36 -65.46
CA ASP A 71 11.13 -24.19 -65.28
C ASP A 71 11.54 -24.57 -63.86
N THR A 72 12.19 -25.72 -63.81
CA THR A 72 12.88 -26.27 -62.66
C THR A 72 14.16 -25.47 -62.39
N THR A 73 14.25 -24.79 -61.28
CA THR A 73 15.54 -24.58 -60.57
C THR A 73 15.34 -24.81 -59.10
N ASP A 74 15.90 -25.93 -58.68
CA ASP A 74 16.22 -26.23 -57.28
C ASP A 74 17.08 -25.07 -56.73
N ASP A 75 16.54 -24.36 -55.74
CA ASP A 75 17.34 -23.68 -54.74
C ASP A 75 16.72 -24.02 -53.37
N ASP A 76 17.23 -25.11 -52.82
CA ASP A 76 17.09 -25.55 -51.44
C ASP A 76 17.87 -24.56 -50.59
N ASP A 77 17.23 -23.46 -50.15
CA ASP A 77 17.67 -22.65 -49.03
C ASP A 77 16.54 -22.54 -47.98
N THR A 78 16.33 -23.67 -47.33
CA THR A 78 15.57 -23.75 -46.07
C THR A 78 16.45 -23.16 -44.98
N THR A 79 16.66 -21.85 -44.97
CA THR A 79 16.92 -21.17 -43.71
C THR A 79 15.58 -21.16 -42.94
N ALA A 80 15.38 -22.20 -42.17
CA ALA A 80 14.46 -22.11 -41.05
C ALA A 80 14.95 -20.97 -40.17
N ASP A 81 14.32 -19.81 -40.32
CA ASP A 81 14.36 -18.77 -39.31
C ASP A 81 13.69 -19.40 -38.06
N ASP A 82 14.47 -20.12 -37.27
CA ASP A 82 14.13 -20.43 -35.89
C ASP A 82 14.10 -19.12 -35.10
N ASP A 83 13.10 -18.28 -35.36
CA ASP A 83 12.74 -17.16 -34.48
C ASP A 83 12.00 -17.74 -33.24
N ASP A 84 12.68 -18.66 -32.54
CA ASP A 84 12.32 -19.08 -31.20
C ASP A 84 12.85 -18.06 -30.18
N SER A 85 12.53 -16.80 -30.42
CA SER A 85 12.69 -15.76 -29.43
C SER A 85 11.53 -15.88 -28.43
N THR A 86 11.64 -16.84 -27.51
CA THR A 86 10.87 -16.77 -26.27
C THR A 86 11.11 -15.38 -25.67
N PRO A 87 10.07 -14.56 -25.49
CA PRO A 87 10.23 -13.24 -24.88
C PRO A 87 10.97 -13.41 -23.55
N GLY A 88 12.07 -12.67 -23.36
CA GLY A 88 12.76 -12.67 -22.08
C GLY A 88 11.82 -12.29 -20.94
N PRO A 89 12.21 -12.52 -19.67
CA PRO A 89 11.38 -12.18 -18.53
C PRO A 89 10.98 -10.70 -18.62
N GLN A 90 9.66 -10.45 -18.56
CA GLN A 90 9.15 -9.07 -18.56
C GLN A 90 9.50 -8.41 -17.23
N PRO A 91 9.91 -7.15 -17.23
CA PRO A 91 10.18 -6.40 -16.01
C PRO A 91 8.90 -6.19 -15.22
N ILE A 92 8.99 -6.28 -13.90
CA ILE A 92 7.96 -5.80 -12.97
C ILE A 92 8.52 -4.56 -12.29
N ARG A 93 7.75 -3.46 -12.31
CA ARG A 93 8.16 -2.16 -11.79
C ARG A 93 7.13 -1.62 -10.83
N PHE A 94 7.59 -1.08 -9.72
CA PHE A 94 6.68 -0.48 -8.74
C PHE A 94 7.38 0.60 -7.92
N VAL A 95 6.59 1.39 -7.21
CA VAL A 95 7.06 2.36 -6.23
C VAL A 95 6.58 1.96 -4.84
N ALA A 96 7.39 2.30 -3.82
CA ALA A 96 7.03 2.13 -2.43
C ALA A 96 7.23 3.44 -1.68
N LEU A 97 6.21 3.86 -0.92
CA LEU A 97 6.20 5.09 -0.14
C LEU A 97 5.29 4.93 1.08
N GLY A 98 5.73 5.41 2.22
CA GLY A 98 4.98 5.39 3.48
C GLY A 98 4.86 6.80 4.06
N ASP A 99 4.06 6.93 5.12
CA ASP A 99 3.91 8.16 5.89
C ASP A 99 3.47 9.34 5.02
N THR A 100 2.49 9.05 4.16
CA THR A 100 2.06 9.96 3.10
C THR A 100 0.86 10.81 3.48
N GLY A 101 0.16 10.46 4.55
CA GLY A 101 -1.19 10.92 4.90
C GLY A 101 -1.31 12.34 5.46
N GLU A 102 -0.47 13.29 5.04
CA GLU A 102 -0.48 14.68 5.54
C GLU A 102 -1.42 15.61 4.77
N GLY A 103 -1.62 15.40 3.47
CA GLY A 103 -2.33 16.35 2.61
C GLY A 103 -1.57 17.64 2.35
N ASN A 104 -0.27 17.67 2.65
CA ASN A 104 0.58 18.85 2.57
C ASN A 104 1.27 19.02 1.21
N ALA A 105 2.00 20.13 1.03
CA ALA A 105 2.69 20.43 -0.22
C ALA A 105 3.78 19.42 -0.57
N ASP A 106 4.41 18.79 0.44
CA ASP A 106 5.48 17.83 0.25
C ASP A 106 4.95 16.50 -0.28
N GLN A 107 3.79 16.04 0.21
CA GLN A 107 3.08 14.90 -0.37
C GLN A 107 2.76 15.11 -1.85
N TYR A 108 2.23 16.29 -2.22
CA TYR A 108 1.94 16.63 -3.61
C TYR A 108 3.21 16.67 -4.47
N ALA A 109 4.32 17.18 -3.92
CA ALA A 109 5.61 17.20 -4.61
C ALA A 109 6.14 15.79 -4.86
N VAL A 110 6.11 14.91 -3.84
CA VAL A 110 6.46 13.49 -3.99
C VAL A 110 5.58 12.81 -5.03
N ALA A 111 4.25 12.96 -4.96
CA ALA A 111 3.32 12.37 -5.91
C ALA A 111 3.58 12.82 -7.36
N SER A 112 3.95 14.09 -7.58
CA SER A 112 4.33 14.63 -8.89
C SER A 112 5.61 13.97 -9.43
N VAL A 113 6.59 13.69 -8.56
CA VAL A 113 7.80 12.97 -8.96
C VAL A 113 7.50 11.50 -9.23
N VAL A 114 6.64 10.84 -8.43
CA VAL A 114 6.15 9.48 -8.69
C VAL A 114 5.55 9.40 -10.10
N GLN A 115 4.64 10.33 -10.44
CA GLN A 115 4.07 10.39 -11.79
C GLN A 115 5.15 10.50 -12.87
N THR A 116 6.14 11.37 -12.67
CA THR A 116 7.20 11.62 -13.64
C THR A 116 8.10 10.40 -13.82
N VAL A 117 8.52 9.77 -12.73
CA VAL A 117 9.37 8.57 -12.75
C VAL A 117 8.62 7.41 -13.39
N CYS A 118 7.36 7.19 -13.02
CA CYS A 118 6.54 6.13 -13.61
C CYS A 118 6.24 6.36 -15.10
N ALA A 119 6.05 7.61 -15.53
CA ALA A 119 5.89 7.92 -16.94
C ALA A 119 7.17 7.65 -17.77
N ASN A 120 8.35 7.86 -17.19
CA ASN A 120 9.63 7.71 -17.87
C ASN A 120 10.19 6.28 -17.81
N GLN A 121 10.03 5.60 -16.67
CA GLN A 121 10.65 4.29 -16.42
C GLN A 121 9.64 3.14 -16.38
N GLY A 122 8.35 3.44 -16.28
CA GLY A 122 7.28 2.48 -16.09
C GLY A 122 7.04 2.18 -14.62
N CYS A 123 5.78 1.91 -14.27
CA CYS A 123 5.32 1.35 -13.01
C CYS A 123 4.07 0.52 -13.29
N ASP A 124 3.98 -0.65 -12.69
CA ASP A 124 2.82 -1.52 -12.79
C ASP A 124 1.83 -1.26 -11.65
N PHE A 125 2.35 -0.90 -10.45
CA PHE A 125 1.56 -0.60 -9.27
C PHE A 125 2.37 0.25 -8.26
N ALA A 126 1.73 0.62 -7.15
CA ALA A 126 2.36 1.24 -5.99
C ALA A 126 2.02 0.46 -4.71
N ILE A 127 2.93 0.42 -3.73
CA ILE A 127 2.64 -0.02 -2.37
C ILE A 127 2.75 1.15 -1.41
N MET A 128 1.83 1.23 -0.44
CA MET A 128 1.88 2.22 0.63
C MET A 128 2.22 1.53 1.94
N LEU A 129 3.12 2.13 2.70
CA LEU A 129 3.79 1.52 3.85
C LEU A 129 3.21 1.99 5.19
N GLY A 130 1.92 2.31 5.20
CA GLY A 130 1.22 2.75 6.39
C GLY A 130 1.30 4.25 6.64
N ASP A 131 0.58 4.69 7.68
CA ASP A 131 0.30 6.09 8.00
C ASP A 131 -0.26 6.83 6.80
N ASN A 132 -1.34 6.23 6.28
CA ASN A 132 -2.04 6.71 5.11
C ASN A 132 -2.87 7.96 5.41
N PHE A 133 -3.22 8.19 6.71
CA PHE A 133 -4.04 9.32 7.16
C PHE A 133 -3.61 9.82 8.56
N TYR A 134 -2.81 10.88 8.61
CA TYR A 134 -2.47 11.58 9.85
C TYR A 134 -3.61 12.52 10.30
N ASP A 135 -3.81 12.86 11.62
CA ASP A 135 -3.09 12.22 12.74
C ASP A 135 -3.91 11.04 13.33
N ILE A 136 -5.16 10.88 12.87
CA ILE A 136 -6.18 10.07 13.56
C ILE A 136 -6.89 9.05 12.66
N GLY A 137 -6.36 8.74 11.46
CA GLY A 137 -7.02 7.86 10.52
C GLY A 137 -8.32 8.43 9.95
N VAL A 138 -9.13 7.60 9.32
CA VAL A 138 -10.43 7.96 8.71
C VAL A 138 -11.59 7.41 9.53
N ASP A 139 -12.70 8.16 9.59
CA ASP A 139 -13.89 7.77 10.36
C ASP A 139 -14.97 7.05 9.52
N SER A 140 -14.86 7.11 8.20
CA SER A 140 -15.79 6.43 7.28
C SER A 140 -15.21 6.36 5.87
N VAL A 141 -15.81 5.56 4.98
CA VAL A 141 -15.48 5.54 3.55
C VAL A 141 -15.84 6.84 2.81
N THR A 142 -16.54 7.77 3.46
CA THR A 142 -16.88 9.09 2.93
C THR A 142 -16.18 10.22 3.66
N ASP A 143 -15.19 9.92 4.49
CA ASP A 143 -14.39 10.93 5.17
C ASP A 143 -13.70 11.85 4.14
N PRO A 144 -13.76 13.18 4.31
CA PRO A 144 -13.09 14.11 3.39
C PRO A 144 -11.58 13.89 3.25
N GLN A 145 -10.94 13.30 4.25
CA GLN A 145 -9.51 12.99 4.20
C GLN A 145 -9.13 12.08 3.04
N TRP A 146 -10.04 11.19 2.58
CA TRP A 146 -9.80 10.38 1.38
C TRP A 146 -9.50 11.25 0.17
N GLN A 147 -10.29 12.33 -0.02
CA GLN A 147 -10.06 13.24 -1.12
C GLN A 147 -8.78 14.05 -0.92
N GLU A 148 -8.58 14.60 0.27
CA GLU A 148 -7.49 15.52 0.58
C GLU A 148 -6.12 14.86 0.64
N LYS A 149 -6.06 13.61 1.11
CA LYS A 149 -4.79 12.92 1.43
C LYS A 149 -4.46 11.74 0.52
N PHE A 150 -5.41 11.30 -0.32
CA PHE A 150 -5.18 10.21 -1.26
C PHE A 150 -5.62 10.54 -2.69
N GLU A 151 -6.90 10.82 -2.93
CA GLU A 151 -7.41 10.95 -4.28
C GLU A 151 -6.82 12.17 -5.02
N ASP A 152 -6.75 13.34 -4.38
CA ASP A 152 -6.21 14.56 -4.99
C ASP A 152 -4.70 14.52 -5.17
N PRO A 153 -3.87 14.16 -4.16
CA PRO A 153 -2.42 14.07 -4.34
C PRO A 153 -2.01 13.11 -5.47
N TYR A 154 -2.68 11.96 -5.57
CA TYR A 154 -2.38 10.93 -6.57
C TYR A 154 -3.32 10.95 -7.79
N ALA A 155 -4.04 12.06 -8.04
CA ALA A 155 -4.98 12.16 -9.17
C ALA A 155 -4.33 11.90 -10.53
N SER A 156 -3.09 12.31 -10.69
CA SER A 156 -2.31 12.15 -11.93
C SER A 156 -1.50 10.86 -12.00
N VAL A 157 -1.53 10.03 -10.97
CA VAL A 157 -0.81 8.74 -10.90
C VAL A 157 -1.80 7.61 -11.23
N PRO A 158 -1.74 7.04 -12.46
CA PRO A 158 -2.71 6.04 -12.91
C PRO A 158 -2.31 4.62 -12.50
N LEU A 159 -2.05 4.41 -11.21
CA LEU A 159 -1.66 3.13 -10.65
C LEU A 159 -2.72 2.60 -9.67
N THR A 160 -2.73 1.29 -9.48
CA THR A 160 -3.33 0.67 -8.30
C THR A 160 -2.37 0.79 -7.14
N PHE A 161 -2.87 1.21 -5.99
CA PHE A 161 -2.15 1.32 -4.73
C PHE A 161 -2.56 0.17 -3.82
N TYR A 162 -1.58 -0.55 -3.31
CA TYR A 162 -1.74 -1.66 -2.36
C TYR A 162 -1.20 -1.23 -0.98
N PRO A 163 -2.06 -0.74 -0.07
CA PRO A 163 -1.63 -0.18 1.19
C PRO A 163 -1.46 -1.21 2.30
N ALA A 164 -0.52 -0.95 3.20
CA ALA A 164 -0.50 -1.47 4.56
C ALA A 164 -1.07 -0.43 5.53
N LEU A 165 -1.40 -0.85 6.75
CA LEU A 165 -1.83 0.02 7.83
C LEU A 165 -0.65 0.50 8.66
N GLY A 166 -0.68 1.78 9.08
CA GLY A 166 0.22 2.34 10.07
C GLY A 166 -0.48 2.60 11.41
N ASN A 167 0.28 3.05 12.41
CA ASN A 167 -0.26 3.31 13.73
C ASN A 167 -1.23 4.50 13.77
N HIS A 168 -1.00 5.54 12.95
CA HIS A 168 -1.92 6.68 12.83
C HIS A 168 -3.22 6.30 12.11
N ASP A 169 -3.21 5.30 11.24
CA ASP A 169 -4.41 4.74 10.63
C ASP A 169 -5.35 4.11 11.68
N GLY A 170 -4.80 3.63 12.80
CA GLY A 170 -5.49 3.14 13.98
C GLY A 170 -5.98 4.23 14.92
N GLY A 171 -5.96 5.50 14.50
CA GLY A 171 -6.53 6.62 15.24
C GLY A 171 -5.76 7.04 16.50
N ALA A 172 -6.41 7.91 17.29
CA ALA A 172 -5.92 8.39 18.59
C ALA A 172 -4.47 8.88 18.58
N GLU A 173 -4.10 9.66 17.56
CA GLU A 173 -2.74 10.23 17.37
C GLU A 173 -1.64 9.15 17.34
N GLY A 174 -1.93 8.01 16.69
CA GLY A 174 -0.96 6.92 16.53
C GLY A 174 -0.81 6.00 17.73
N THR A 175 -1.70 6.10 18.74
CA THR A 175 -1.67 5.20 19.91
C THR A 175 -2.36 3.86 19.67
N GLY A 176 -2.98 3.64 18.50
CA GLY A 176 -3.65 2.41 18.13
C GLY A 176 -4.94 2.08 18.91
N LEU A 177 -5.52 3.05 19.64
CA LEU A 177 -6.73 2.82 20.42
C LEU A 177 -8.00 2.60 19.56
N GLU A 178 -7.92 2.91 18.27
CA GLU A 178 -9.03 2.80 17.32
C GLU A 178 -8.62 1.95 16.11
N LEU A 179 -7.90 0.85 16.32
CA LEU A 179 -7.42 -0.05 15.24
C LEU A 179 -8.53 -0.54 14.31
N TRP A 180 -9.79 -0.56 14.78
CA TRP A 180 -10.95 -0.85 13.94
C TRP A 180 -11.09 0.08 12.73
N LYS A 181 -10.46 1.26 12.73
CA LYS A 181 -10.44 2.18 11.59
C LYS A 181 -9.73 1.60 10.38
N GLY A 182 -8.84 0.63 10.58
CA GLY A 182 -8.23 -0.13 9.47
C GLY A 182 -9.27 -0.84 8.61
N ASP A 183 -10.40 -1.29 9.18
CA ASP A 183 -11.48 -1.93 8.43
C ASP A 183 -12.21 -0.95 7.51
N ILE A 184 -12.17 0.35 7.83
CA ILE A 184 -12.69 1.39 6.95
C ILE A 184 -11.80 1.52 5.70
N GLN A 185 -10.49 1.41 5.86
CA GLN A 185 -9.55 1.44 4.75
C GLN A 185 -9.72 0.20 3.84
N VAL A 186 -9.96 -0.97 4.42
CA VAL A 186 -10.35 -2.17 3.67
C VAL A 186 -11.65 -1.91 2.89
N ALA A 187 -12.67 -1.37 3.55
CA ALA A 187 -13.96 -1.10 2.91
C ALA A 187 -13.89 -0.05 1.78
N TYR A 188 -12.92 0.88 1.83
CA TYR A 188 -12.72 1.89 0.79
C TYR A 188 -12.31 1.31 -0.56
N SER A 189 -11.78 0.09 -0.61
CA SER A 189 -11.50 -0.65 -1.85
C SER A 189 -12.74 -0.85 -2.73
N ALA A 190 -13.94 -0.79 -2.15
CA ALA A 190 -15.19 -0.83 -2.91
C ALA A 190 -15.61 0.55 -3.47
N VAL A 191 -14.94 1.62 -3.09
CA VAL A 191 -15.26 3.01 -3.45
C VAL A 191 -14.26 3.55 -4.48
N SER A 192 -12.97 3.40 -4.20
CA SER A 192 -11.89 3.88 -5.08
C SER A 192 -11.55 2.84 -6.16
N THR A 193 -11.16 3.32 -7.34
CA THR A 193 -10.59 2.47 -8.40
C THR A 193 -9.08 2.35 -8.32
N LYS A 194 -8.45 3.10 -7.42
CA LYS A 194 -7.00 3.12 -7.22
C LYS A 194 -6.55 2.45 -5.93
N TRP A 195 -7.40 2.40 -4.92
CA TRP A 195 -7.13 1.81 -3.61
C TRP A 195 -7.56 0.36 -3.59
N GLU A 196 -6.63 -0.57 -3.43
CA GLU A 196 -6.91 -2.01 -3.34
C GLU A 196 -6.30 -2.61 -2.07
N MET A 197 -7.13 -2.75 -1.05
CA MET A 197 -6.81 -3.32 0.25
C MET A 197 -7.88 -4.36 0.61
N PRO A 198 -7.75 -5.60 0.16
CA PRO A 198 -8.81 -6.61 0.32
C PRO A 198 -8.98 -7.10 1.75
N ALA A 199 -7.97 -6.92 2.60
CA ALA A 199 -7.96 -7.28 4.01
C ALA A 199 -6.89 -6.44 4.74
N ARG A 200 -6.80 -6.55 6.08
CA ARG A 200 -5.77 -5.86 6.88
C ARG A 200 -4.36 -6.40 6.59
N TRP A 201 -4.26 -7.70 6.29
CA TRP A 201 -3.08 -8.34 5.73
C TRP A 201 -3.48 -9.20 4.54
N TYR A 202 -2.68 -9.20 3.51
CA TYR A 202 -3.02 -9.88 2.25
C TYR A 202 -1.79 -10.09 1.38
N LYS A 203 -1.98 -10.97 0.39
CA LYS A 203 -1.02 -11.20 -0.68
C LYS A 203 -1.58 -10.69 -1.99
N HIS A 204 -0.72 -10.07 -2.78
CA HIS A 204 -0.95 -9.86 -4.20
C HIS A 204 0.27 -10.28 -5.01
N SER A 205 0.08 -10.63 -6.29
CA SER A 205 1.14 -11.17 -7.12
C SER A 205 1.17 -10.50 -8.47
N HIS A 206 2.35 -10.14 -8.92
CA HIS A 206 2.61 -9.57 -10.22
C HIS A 206 3.69 -10.38 -10.93
N GLY A 207 3.28 -11.28 -11.83
CA GLY A 207 4.19 -12.19 -12.52
C GLY A 207 5.03 -13.02 -11.53
N PRO A 208 6.37 -12.86 -11.53
CA PRO A 208 7.25 -13.62 -10.63
C PRO A 208 7.39 -13.01 -9.22
N VAL A 209 6.66 -11.96 -8.88
CA VAL A 209 6.79 -11.23 -7.62
C VAL A 209 5.55 -11.47 -6.76
N ASP A 210 5.73 -12.04 -5.59
CA ASP A 210 4.72 -12.16 -4.54
C ASP A 210 4.97 -11.11 -3.47
N LEU A 211 3.95 -10.28 -3.18
CA LEU A 211 4.00 -9.21 -2.20
C LEU A 211 3.02 -9.52 -1.05
N TYR A 212 3.48 -9.34 0.17
CA TYR A 212 2.77 -9.65 1.41
C TYR A 212 2.63 -8.38 2.24
N ALA A 213 1.42 -7.81 2.27
CA ALA A 213 1.08 -6.71 3.17
C ALA A 213 0.86 -7.24 4.58
N LEU A 214 1.46 -6.61 5.58
CA LEU A 214 1.38 -6.98 6.98
C LEU A 214 0.74 -5.85 7.79
N ASP A 215 -0.19 -6.19 8.68
CA ASP A 215 -0.72 -5.26 9.69
C ASP A 215 0.20 -5.26 10.92
N THR A 216 1.31 -4.53 10.82
CA THR A 216 2.27 -4.43 11.91
C THR A 216 1.76 -3.60 13.07
N SER A 217 0.67 -2.84 12.91
CA SER A 217 0.04 -2.12 14.01
C SER A 217 -0.67 -3.07 14.96
N SER A 218 -1.33 -4.12 14.44
CA SER A 218 -1.89 -5.17 15.30
C SER A 218 -0.80 -5.90 16.09
N ILE A 219 0.35 -6.21 15.46
CA ILE A 219 1.49 -6.84 16.14
C ILE A 219 2.06 -5.92 17.23
N PHE A 220 2.25 -4.64 16.94
CA PHE A 220 2.82 -3.68 17.89
C PHE A 220 1.98 -3.56 19.17
N PHE A 221 0.65 -3.64 19.06
CA PHE A 221 -0.28 -3.55 20.19
C PHE A 221 -0.69 -4.92 20.77
N ASP A 222 -0.10 -6.01 20.27
CA ASP A 222 -0.33 -7.38 20.78
C ASP A 222 0.02 -7.50 22.28
N GLY A 223 -0.73 -8.30 23.02
CA GLY A 223 -0.57 -8.46 24.48
C GLY A 223 -0.92 -7.21 25.29
N GLY A 224 -1.32 -6.10 24.63
CA GLY A 224 -1.72 -4.85 25.26
C GLY A 224 -3.17 -4.87 25.74
N PHE A 225 -3.43 -4.43 26.97
CA PHE A 225 -4.81 -4.33 27.50
C PHE A 225 -5.67 -3.25 26.78
N LEU A 226 -5.08 -2.50 25.84
CA LEU A 226 -5.74 -1.43 25.10
C LEU A 226 -6.36 -1.90 23.78
N CYS A 227 -5.94 -3.07 23.28
CA CYS A 227 -6.47 -3.65 22.03
C CYS A 227 -7.02 -5.04 22.33
N SER A 228 -8.34 -5.21 22.21
CA SER A 228 -8.98 -6.49 22.53
C SER A 228 -8.83 -7.55 21.44
N ASP A 229 -8.55 -7.13 20.21
CA ASP A 229 -8.57 -7.99 19.03
C ASP A 229 -7.18 -8.14 18.38
N CYS A 230 -6.14 -7.52 18.98
CA CYS A 230 -4.77 -7.55 18.42
C CYS A 230 -4.16 -8.94 18.49
N ASP A 231 -4.33 -9.64 19.60
CA ASP A 231 -3.81 -10.99 19.80
C ASP A 231 -4.33 -11.94 18.72
N ASP A 232 -5.65 -11.93 18.48
CA ASP A 232 -6.29 -12.75 17.45
C ASP A 232 -5.77 -12.39 16.05
N ASN A 233 -5.63 -11.11 15.74
CA ASN A 233 -5.10 -10.64 14.43
C ASN A 233 -3.64 -11.09 14.23
N THR A 234 -2.81 -10.99 15.24
CA THR A 234 -1.40 -11.40 15.18
C THR A 234 -1.27 -12.91 14.96
N GLU A 235 -2.05 -13.72 15.71
CA GLU A 235 -2.07 -15.17 15.56
C GLU A 235 -2.58 -15.58 14.16
N ASP A 236 -3.69 -15.03 13.70
CA ASP A 236 -4.27 -15.31 12.38
C ASP A 236 -3.31 -14.94 11.24
N MET A 237 -2.60 -13.81 11.35
CA MET A 237 -1.61 -13.39 10.38
C MET A 237 -0.38 -14.32 10.38
N ALA A 238 0.07 -14.78 11.56
CA ALA A 238 1.15 -15.74 11.70
C ALA A 238 0.79 -17.10 11.07
N GLU A 239 -0.44 -17.60 11.30
CA GLU A 239 -0.96 -18.82 10.69
C GLU A 239 -1.05 -18.67 9.16
N TRP A 240 -1.54 -17.53 8.68
CA TRP A 240 -1.62 -17.23 7.25
C TRP A 240 -0.23 -17.24 6.60
N LEU A 241 0.77 -16.51 7.16
CA LEU A 241 2.14 -16.53 6.64
C LEU A 241 2.73 -17.94 6.64
N THR A 242 2.51 -18.71 7.71
CA THR A 242 2.97 -20.10 7.78
C THR A 242 2.38 -20.93 6.64
N SER A 243 1.11 -20.74 6.32
CA SER A 243 0.46 -21.45 5.21
C SER A 243 1.02 -21.03 3.84
N GLU A 244 1.29 -19.72 3.66
CA GLU A 244 1.92 -19.20 2.44
C GLU A 244 3.33 -19.77 2.24
N TRP A 245 4.12 -19.87 3.31
CA TRP A 245 5.46 -20.48 3.23
C TRP A 245 5.42 -21.99 2.91
N GLN A 246 4.44 -22.70 3.43
CA GLN A 246 4.26 -24.13 3.17
C GLN A 246 3.68 -24.41 1.77
N GLY A 247 2.82 -23.53 1.26
CA GLY A 247 2.20 -23.66 -0.05
C GLY A 247 3.20 -23.55 -1.21
N GLY A 248 4.39 -23.07 -0.95
CA GLY A 248 5.42 -22.79 -1.96
C GLY A 248 5.07 -21.55 -2.77
N SER A 249 5.95 -20.57 -2.83
CA SER A 249 5.79 -19.42 -3.72
C SER A 249 5.91 -19.87 -5.16
N THR A 250 4.99 -19.42 -6.01
CA THR A 250 5.13 -19.53 -7.47
C THR A 250 6.03 -18.42 -8.00
N GLY A 251 6.22 -17.35 -7.22
CA GLY A 251 7.10 -16.24 -7.52
C GLY A 251 8.57 -16.55 -7.25
N SER A 252 9.45 -15.99 -8.06
CA SER A 252 10.89 -16.01 -7.80
C SER A 252 11.31 -14.95 -6.78
N TRP A 253 10.47 -13.97 -6.51
CA TRP A 253 10.67 -12.91 -5.51
C TRP A 253 9.55 -12.91 -4.49
N ARG A 254 9.94 -12.80 -3.22
CA ARG A 254 9.04 -12.58 -2.08
C ARG A 254 9.38 -11.27 -1.41
N ILE A 255 8.42 -10.38 -1.32
CA ILE A 255 8.57 -9.06 -0.71
C ILE A 255 7.49 -8.91 0.36
N ALA A 256 7.87 -8.73 1.61
CA ALA A 256 6.93 -8.33 2.66
C ALA A 256 7.03 -6.81 2.87
N TYR A 257 5.90 -6.20 3.20
CA TYR A 257 5.85 -4.79 3.55
C TYR A 257 4.84 -4.54 4.67
N GLY A 258 5.11 -3.55 5.47
CA GLY A 258 4.29 -3.12 6.59
C GLY A 258 4.69 -1.73 7.01
N HIS A 259 4.37 -1.33 8.23
CA HIS A 259 4.65 0.02 8.69
C HIS A 259 5.87 0.08 9.62
N HIS A 260 5.91 -0.74 10.66
CA HIS A 260 6.96 -0.66 11.67
C HIS A 260 8.28 -1.29 11.22
N PRO A 261 9.45 -0.64 11.43
CA PRO A 261 10.75 -1.17 11.01
C PRO A 261 11.22 -2.33 11.90
N TYR A 262 12.00 -3.25 11.31
CA TYR A 262 12.80 -4.22 12.06
C TYR A 262 14.12 -3.59 12.52
N LEU A 263 14.83 -2.91 11.62
CA LEU A 263 15.98 -2.05 11.91
C LEU A 263 15.76 -0.69 11.26
N SER A 264 16.16 0.38 11.95
CA SER A 264 16.10 1.74 11.43
C SER A 264 17.11 2.64 12.14
N ASN A 265 17.64 3.60 11.37
CA ASN A 265 18.41 4.71 11.91
C ASN A 265 17.54 5.93 12.24
N GLY A 266 16.22 5.84 12.05
CA GLY A 266 15.31 6.95 12.35
C GLY A 266 15.05 7.15 13.83
N LEU A 267 14.10 8.03 14.14
CA LEU A 267 13.79 8.45 15.50
C LEU A 267 13.24 7.33 16.38
N HIS A 268 12.42 6.45 15.78
CA HIS A 268 11.80 5.32 16.49
C HIS A 268 12.77 4.15 16.70
N GLY A 269 13.70 3.94 15.75
CA GLY A 269 14.83 3.03 15.91
C GLY A 269 14.51 1.56 15.61
N ASP A 270 15.21 0.65 16.27
CA ASP A 270 15.17 -0.78 16.02
C ASP A 270 14.06 -1.47 16.85
N ALA A 271 13.40 -2.46 16.27
CA ALA A 271 12.45 -3.32 16.97
C ALA A 271 13.09 -3.97 18.20
N GLY A 272 12.35 -3.97 19.30
CA GLY A 272 12.83 -4.36 20.64
C GLY A 272 13.47 -3.24 21.44
N THR A 273 13.74 -2.07 20.82
CA THR A 273 14.33 -0.91 21.49
C THR A 273 13.75 0.42 21.02
N TYR A 274 12.57 0.41 20.43
CA TYR A 274 11.91 1.63 19.97
C TYR A 274 11.89 2.72 21.04
N GLU A 275 12.01 3.97 20.61
CA GLU A 275 12.05 5.14 21.50
C GLU A 275 13.17 5.09 22.56
N GLY A 276 14.13 4.19 22.44
CA GLY A 276 15.17 3.98 23.45
C GLY A 276 14.65 3.37 24.76
N TYR A 277 13.48 2.71 24.76
CA TYR A 277 12.86 2.11 25.95
C TYR A 277 12.80 0.57 25.91
N PRO A 278 13.93 -0.15 25.99
CA PRO A 278 13.94 -1.63 25.89
C PRO A 278 13.26 -2.34 27.06
N PHE A 279 12.84 -1.61 28.10
CA PHE A 279 12.25 -2.19 29.32
C PHE A 279 10.72 -2.00 29.41
N ILE A 280 10.09 -1.44 28.37
CA ILE A 280 8.65 -1.22 28.32
C ILE A 280 8.11 -2.02 27.12
N PRO A 281 7.67 -3.26 27.29
CA PRO A 281 7.29 -4.14 26.18
C PRO A 281 6.34 -3.49 25.18
N TYR A 282 5.33 -2.78 25.66
CA TYR A 282 4.29 -2.16 24.82
C TYR A 282 4.73 -0.93 23.99
N VAL A 283 5.97 -0.49 24.13
CA VAL A 283 6.52 0.64 23.36
C VAL A 283 7.88 0.32 22.75
N SER A 284 8.47 -0.81 23.12
CA SER A 284 9.80 -1.20 22.61
C SER A 284 9.75 -1.85 21.24
N GLY A 285 8.57 -2.28 20.78
CA GLY A 285 8.44 -3.08 19.56
C GLY A 285 9.02 -4.50 19.69
N GLU A 286 9.05 -5.07 20.89
CA GLU A 286 9.52 -6.46 21.12
C GLU A 286 8.65 -7.45 20.34
N GLU A 287 7.32 -7.24 20.33
CA GLU A 287 6.38 -8.08 19.58
C GLU A 287 6.63 -8.01 18.06
N ILE A 288 6.96 -6.83 17.53
CA ILE A 288 7.39 -6.68 16.13
C ILE A 288 8.64 -7.52 15.87
N LYS A 289 9.64 -7.41 16.75
CA LYS A 289 10.89 -8.13 16.60
C LYS A 289 10.66 -9.64 16.60
N ASP A 290 9.93 -10.15 17.57
CA ASP A 290 9.66 -11.58 17.73
C ASP A 290 8.84 -12.16 16.56
N PHE A 291 7.85 -11.40 16.07
CA PHE A 291 7.08 -11.77 14.89
C PHE A 291 7.96 -11.81 13.63
N MET A 292 8.77 -10.77 13.41
CA MET A 292 9.66 -10.69 12.26
C MET A 292 10.70 -11.80 12.28
N ASP A 293 11.32 -12.08 13.42
CA ASP A 293 12.28 -13.16 13.59
C ASP A 293 11.66 -14.54 13.32
N SER A 294 10.39 -14.71 13.67
CA SER A 294 9.70 -16.01 13.55
C SER A 294 9.14 -16.29 12.16
N TYR A 295 8.64 -15.28 11.46
CA TYR A 295 7.81 -15.48 10.27
C TYR A 295 8.34 -14.79 9.00
N VAL A 296 9.11 -13.70 9.12
CA VAL A 296 9.51 -12.87 7.97
C VAL A 296 11.00 -13.00 7.66
N CYS A 297 11.86 -12.86 8.67
CA CYS A 297 13.30 -12.89 8.53
C CYS A 297 13.78 -14.23 7.97
N GLY A 298 14.49 -14.20 6.83
CA GLY A 298 14.94 -15.41 6.14
C GLY A 298 13.88 -16.09 5.25
N SER A 299 12.61 -15.64 5.30
CA SER A 299 11.51 -16.19 4.51
C SER A 299 11.20 -15.37 3.26
N VAL A 300 11.55 -14.07 3.26
CA VAL A 300 11.38 -13.14 2.15
C VAL A 300 12.73 -12.55 1.72
N ASP A 301 12.78 -11.98 0.52
CA ASP A 301 13.99 -11.36 -0.03
C ASP A 301 14.17 -9.93 0.43
N LEU A 302 13.06 -9.23 0.63
CA LEU A 302 13.00 -7.84 1.05
C LEU A 302 11.84 -7.65 2.05
N TYR A 303 12.12 -6.94 3.13
CA TYR A 303 11.13 -6.28 3.96
C TYR A 303 11.31 -4.78 3.83
N ILE A 304 10.23 -4.08 3.50
CA ILE A 304 10.21 -2.62 3.39
C ILE A 304 9.08 -2.03 4.22
N CYS A 305 9.36 -0.92 4.91
CA CYS A 305 8.44 -0.29 5.85
C CYS A 305 8.49 1.24 5.79
N GLY A 306 7.60 1.89 6.57
CA GLY A 306 7.55 3.32 6.83
C GLY A 306 7.96 3.66 8.27
N HIS A 307 7.10 4.40 9.00
CA HIS A 307 7.14 4.78 10.40
C HIS A 307 8.24 5.80 10.76
N ASP A 308 9.50 5.48 10.46
CA ASP A 308 10.58 6.47 10.54
C ASP A 308 10.58 7.33 9.27
N HIS A 309 10.36 8.64 9.46
CA HIS A 309 10.21 9.59 8.36
C HIS A 309 11.54 9.89 7.66
N SER A 310 12.09 8.85 7.04
CA SER A 310 13.38 8.85 6.37
C SER A 310 13.40 7.84 5.23
N ARG A 311 14.45 7.84 4.44
CA ARG A 311 14.69 6.88 3.37
C ARG A 311 15.99 6.15 3.65
N GLN A 312 15.91 4.82 3.84
CA GLN A 312 17.07 4.03 4.25
C GLN A 312 17.12 2.69 3.52
N TRP A 313 18.33 2.28 3.17
CA TRP A 313 18.66 0.92 2.76
C TRP A 313 19.76 0.40 3.67
N LEU A 314 19.39 -0.46 4.62
CA LEU A 314 20.30 -1.00 5.63
C LEU A 314 21.24 -2.06 5.01
N MET A 315 22.48 -2.15 5.51
CA MET A 315 23.43 -3.20 5.08
C MET A 315 23.16 -4.51 5.79
N ASP A 316 22.65 -4.46 7.03
CA ASP A 316 22.33 -5.65 7.79
C ASP A 316 21.05 -6.30 7.24
N GLN A 317 21.05 -7.62 7.28
CA GLN A 317 19.94 -8.45 6.81
C GLN A 317 19.38 -9.26 7.98
N CYS A 318 18.06 -9.33 8.09
CA CYS A 318 17.47 -10.22 9.08
C CYS A 318 17.37 -11.65 8.54
N GLY A 319 17.52 -12.64 9.43
CA GLY A 319 17.58 -14.05 9.02
C GLY A 319 18.73 -14.39 8.05
N GLY A 320 19.66 -13.44 7.85
CA GLY A 320 20.85 -13.60 6.99
C GLY A 320 20.60 -13.43 5.49
N THR A 321 19.36 -13.25 5.03
CA THR A 321 19.01 -13.14 3.61
C THR A 321 17.97 -12.06 3.29
N THR A 322 17.15 -11.62 4.25
CA THR A 322 16.12 -10.60 4.03
C THR A 322 16.74 -9.21 4.08
N SER A 323 16.73 -8.49 2.96
CA SER A 323 17.13 -7.08 2.89
C SER A 323 16.12 -6.20 3.61
N LEU A 324 16.58 -5.10 4.22
CA LEU A 324 15.77 -4.20 5.02
C LEU A 324 15.82 -2.78 4.45
N MET A 325 14.64 -2.18 4.26
CA MET A 325 14.51 -0.81 3.77
C MET A 325 13.43 -0.05 4.54
N VAL A 326 13.65 1.26 4.72
CA VAL A 326 12.66 2.21 5.23
C VAL A 326 12.40 3.25 4.16
N SER A 327 11.15 3.46 3.79
CA SER A 327 10.71 4.51 2.85
C SER A 327 9.52 5.27 3.44
N GLY A 328 9.75 5.90 4.60
CA GLY A 328 8.75 6.60 5.41
C GLY A 328 8.76 8.13 5.24
N ALA A 329 9.44 8.66 4.23
CA ALA A 329 9.50 10.09 3.99
C ALA A 329 8.54 10.55 2.87
N GLY A 330 7.33 9.99 2.81
CA GLY A 330 6.36 10.28 1.74
C GLY A 330 5.76 11.68 1.79
N ALA A 331 5.73 12.33 2.98
CA ALA A 331 5.16 13.65 3.14
C ALA A 331 5.86 14.52 4.20
N LYS A 332 6.78 13.95 4.96
CA LYS A 332 7.55 14.63 6.01
C LYS A 332 8.84 13.88 6.31
N THR A 333 9.78 14.54 6.98
CA THR A 333 11.05 13.95 7.41
C THR A 333 11.28 14.16 8.91
N SER A 334 12.10 13.29 9.53
CA SER A 334 12.61 13.45 10.90
C SER A 334 14.09 13.05 10.95
N GLU A 335 14.82 13.56 11.95
CA GLU A 335 16.25 13.33 12.08
C GLU A 335 16.60 11.85 12.28
N LEU A 336 17.79 11.45 11.81
CA LEU A 336 18.36 10.14 12.10
C LEU A 336 19.03 10.18 13.48
N GLU A 337 18.75 9.18 14.32
CA GLU A 337 19.35 9.00 15.65
C GLU A 337 20.13 7.69 15.77
N GLY A 338 19.88 6.71 14.89
CA GLY A 338 20.53 5.41 14.84
C GLY A 338 21.91 5.43 14.17
N SER A 339 22.54 4.27 14.11
CA SER A 339 23.87 4.11 13.52
C SER A 339 24.08 2.73 12.88
N ASN A 340 23.00 2.06 12.47
CA ASN A 340 23.10 0.83 11.70
C ASN A 340 23.82 1.11 10.38
N PRO A 341 24.74 0.24 9.92
CA PRO A 341 25.36 0.41 8.61
C PRO A 341 24.32 0.47 7.50
N ALA A 342 24.43 1.45 6.60
CA ALA A 342 23.50 1.64 5.49
C ALA A 342 24.23 1.78 4.15
N TYR A 343 23.63 1.24 3.07
CA TYR A 343 24.03 1.55 1.70
C TYR A 343 23.59 2.95 1.31
N PHE A 344 22.46 3.37 1.85
CA PHE A 344 21.87 4.69 1.64
C PHE A 344 21.02 5.07 2.85
N GLU A 345 21.10 6.34 3.24
CA GLU A 345 20.19 6.96 4.22
C GLU A 345 20.04 8.45 3.92
N ASP A 346 18.83 8.94 4.06
CA ASP A 346 18.48 10.36 3.91
C ASP A 346 17.25 10.69 4.77
N ALA A 347 17.35 11.77 5.51
CA ALA A 347 16.27 12.30 6.36
C ALA A 347 16.11 13.82 6.19
N GLU A 348 16.69 14.41 5.15
CA GLU A 348 16.61 15.83 4.88
C GLU A 348 15.54 16.15 3.83
N THR A 349 15.20 15.18 3.00
CA THR A 349 14.29 15.41 1.88
C THR A 349 13.27 14.27 1.75
N GLU A 350 12.01 14.62 1.57
CA GLU A 350 10.94 13.67 1.30
C GLU A 350 11.15 12.98 -0.05
N GLY A 351 10.58 11.78 -0.18
CA GLY A 351 10.73 11.00 -1.40
C GLY A 351 10.18 9.58 -1.28
N PHE A 352 10.63 8.72 -2.18
CA PHE A 352 10.16 7.35 -2.32
C PHE A 352 11.24 6.46 -2.94
N VAL A 353 10.96 5.17 -3.04
CA VAL A 353 11.82 4.20 -3.73
C VAL A 353 11.08 3.60 -4.93
N TRP A 354 11.79 3.42 -6.05
CA TRP A 354 11.33 2.74 -7.24
C TRP A 354 12.12 1.45 -7.46
N PHE A 355 11.42 0.41 -7.90
CA PHE A 355 11.96 -0.92 -8.13
C PHE A 355 11.74 -1.38 -9.57
N GLU A 356 12.74 -2.11 -10.11
CA GLU A 356 12.60 -2.91 -11.33
C GLU A 356 13.14 -4.32 -11.07
N ILE A 357 12.30 -5.32 -11.31
CA ILE A 357 12.66 -6.73 -11.17
C ILE A 357 12.68 -7.38 -12.54
N ILE A 358 13.85 -7.93 -12.93
CA ILE A 358 14.04 -8.69 -14.16
C ILE A 358 14.78 -9.98 -13.81
N GLY A 359 14.10 -11.12 -13.93
CA GLY A 359 14.67 -12.41 -13.54
C GLY A 359 15.14 -12.44 -12.09
N ASN A 360 16.42 -12.64 -11.85
CA ASN A 360 17.02 -12.71 -10.52
C ASN A 360 17.65 -11.39 -10.05
N SER A 361 17.36 -10.28 -10.71
CA SER A 361 17.92 -8.97 -10.39
C SER A 361 16.81 -7.97 -10.04
N MET A 362 16.94 -7.28 -8.92
CA MET A 362 16.09 -6.18 -8.49
C MET A 362 16.94 -4.91 -8.43
N THR A 363 16.66 -3.97 -9.32
CA THR A 363 17.21 -2.61 -9.30
C THR A 363 16.38 -1.77 -8.35
N VAL A 364 17.04 -0.99 -7.49
CA VAL A 364 16.46 -0.11 -6.49
C VAL A 364 16.94 1.30 -6.74
N GLN A 365 16.02 2.27 -6.86
CA GLN A 365 16.35 3.69 -7.04
C GLN A 365 15.62 4.55 -6.01
N TRP A 366 16.36 5.37 -5.30
CA TRP A 366 15.84 6.32 -4.32
C TRP A 366 15.71 7.71 -4.93
N TRP A 367 14.49 8.25 -4.89
CA TRP A 367 14.14 9.52 -5.50
C TRP A 367 13.64 10.50 -4.44
N ASP A 368 14.04 11.77 -4.54
CA ASP A 368 13.51 12.83 -3.68
C ASP A 368 12.37 13.61 -4.35
N LYS A 369 11.69 14.45 -3.56
CA LYS A 369 10.58 15.29 -4.02
C LYS A 369 10.96 16.32 -5.10
N THR A 370 12.26 16.54 -5.35
CA THR A 370 12.75 17.44 -6.41
C THR A 370 12.95 16.73 -7.75
N GLY A 371 12.81 15.40 -7.76
CA GLY A 371 13.06 14.56 -8.94
C GLY A 371 14.53 14.17 -9.11
N THR A 372 15.32 14.29 -8.05
CA THR A 372 16.72 13.84 -8.05
C THR A 372 16.79 12.38 -7.62
N MET A 373 17.47 11.52 -8.38
CA MET A 373 17.83 10.18 -7.95
C MET A 373 19.05 10.26 -7.03
N ASN A 374 18.84 10.03 -5.73
CA ASN A 374 19.88 10.17 -4.71
C ASN A 374 20.78 8.93 -4.64
N HIS A 375 20.23 7.74 -4.89
CA HIS A 375 20.96 6.48 -4.83
C HIS A 375 20.37 5.43 -5.75
N GLN A 376 21.23 4.53 -6.26
CA GLN A 376 20.83 3.33 -6.98
C GLN A 376 21.68 2.15 -6.56
N GLY A 377 21.06 1.00 -6.42
CA GLY A 377 21.74 -0.28 -6.16
C GLY A 377 20.99 -1.46 -6.75
N THR A 378 21.50 -2.67 -6.49
CA THR A 378 20.92 -3.91 -7.01
C THR A 378 20.98 -5.01 -5.97
N ILE A 379 19.86 -5.73 -5.80
CA ILE A 379 19.79 -6.99 -5.07
C ILE A 379 19.77 -8.12 -6.11
N THR A 380 20.59 -9.14 -5.92
CA THR A 380 20.67 -10.31 -6.83
C THR A 380 20.51 -11.60 -6.04
N LYS A 381 19.72 -12.53 -6.57
CA LYS A 381 19.53 -13.88 -6.03
C LYS A 381 20.46 -14.88 -6.67
#